data_7310d91aaa346eb70d090c64733eb21a
#
_entry.id   7310d91aaa346eb70d090c64733eb21a
#
_cell.length_a   1.000
_cell.length_b   1.000
_cell.length_c   1.000
_cell.angle_alpha   90.00
_cell.angle_beta   90.00
_cell.angle_gamma   90.00
#
_symmetry.space_group_name_H-M   'P 1'
#
loop_
_entity.id
_entity.type
_entity.pdbx_description
1 polymer ?
#
loop_
_entity_poly.entity_id
_entity_poly.type
_entity_poly.pdbx_seq_one_letter_code
_entity_poly.pdbx_strand_id
1 'polypeptide(L)'
;CHMKVTNEARVLSRSERFFATPSATARGLFFYVTRVGHYYYDERYNFLDSCDIARQESHKNFFLSYIRSGTMHFETSQHFIAERGQVALVDCHKPHRFYTNGNAEAMWIHFDGTNAGAFFEQIIAFRGRQSFDPPADGRIEQEMAQIISGLRSASISEVDCSQRIYRILCALLFPQPQTGCHPDNEIIATAVQYIGAHLFEPLSVRCVANAVSLSVSHFSRLFRSRTGFSPHEYIML
;
A
#
# COMPACT_ATOMS: atom_id res chain seq x y z
N CYS A 1 -5.08 -17.88 16.04
CA CYS A 1 -5.00 -18.12 17.47
C CYS A 1 -4.90 -16.79 18.20
N HIS A 2 -5.89 -16.47 19.07
CA HIS A 2 -5.90 -15.22 19.83
C HIS A 2 -4.91 -15.35 21.00
N MET A 3 -3.84 -14.57 21.00
CA MET A 3 -2.97 -14.44 22.15
C MET A 3 -2.89 -12.98 22.57
N LYS A 4 -3.39 -12.68 23.80
CA LYS A 4 -2.97 -11.45 24.49
C LYS A 4 -1.46 -11.50 24.67
N VAL A 5 -0.80 -10.39 24.40
CA VAL A 5 0.66 -10.28 24.61
C VAL A 5 0.95 -10.26 26.10
N THR A 6 1.34 -11.40 26.65
CA THR A 6 1.57 -11.53 28.09
C THR A 6 3.02 -11.44 28.48
N ASN A 7 4.00 -11.50 27.55
CA ASN A 7 5.42 -11.62 27.87
C ASN A 7 6.38 -10.89 26.93
N GLU A 8 5.95 -9.91 26.16
CA GLU A 8 6.89 -9.11 25.38
C GLU A 8 7.40 -7.94 26.21
N ALA A 9 8.71 -7.86 26.36
CA ALA A 9 9.34 -6.84 27.21
C ALA A 9 8.96 -5.42 26.75
N ARG A 10 8.47 -4.61 27.71
CA ARG A 10 8.10 -3.21 27.48
C ARG A 10 6.90 -2.97 26.56
N VAL A 11 6.11 -4.01 26.33
CA VAL A 11 4.79 -3.91 25.69
C VAL A 11 3.72 -4.03 26.77
N LEU A 12 2.81 -3.05 26.84
CA LEU A 12 1.80 -3.01 27.89
C LEU A 12 0.76 -4.12 27.70
N SER A 13 0.22 -4.64 28.82
CA SER A 13 -0.69 -5.79 28.85
C SER A 13 -2.01 -5.60 28.07
N ARG A 14 -2.39 -4.36 27.76
CA ARG A 14 -3.55 -4.04 26.90
C ARG A 14 -3.28 -4.23 25.41
N SER A 15 -2.05 -4.52 25.02
CA SER A 15 -1.66 -4.76 23.63
C SER A 15 -2.18 -6.11 23.15
N GLU A 16 -2.45 -6.19 21.84
CA GLU A 16 -2.97 -7.38 21.20
C GLU A 16 -2.11 -7.76 20.00
N ARG A 17 -1.94 -9.07 19.79
CA ARG A 17 -1.25 -9.64 18.64
C ARG A 17 -1.98 -10.86 18.12
N PHE A 18 -2.09 -10.96 16.79
CA PHE A 18 -2.73 -12.06 16.11
C PHE A 18 -1.77 -12.63 15.06
N PHE A 19 -1.75 -13.96 14.95
CA PHE A 19 -0.97 -14.67 13.95
C PHE A 19 -1.90 -15.23 12.87
N ALA A 20 -1.43 -15.17 11.63
CA ALA A 20 -2.06 -15.83 10.49
C ALA A 20 -1.08 -16.85 9.90
N THR A 21 -1.62 -17.97 9.44
CA THR A 21 -0.86 -18.98 8.71
C THR A 21 -1.35 -18.96 7.26
N PRO A 22 -0.64 -18.27 6.35
CA PRO A 22 -1.06 -18.16 4.96
C PRO A 22 -1.09 -19.53 4.28
N SER A 23 -2.13 -19.78 3.48
CA SER A 23 -2.22 -20.97 2.63
C SER A 23 -1.14 -20.97 1.54
N ALA A 24 -0.92 -22.11 0.90
CA ALA A 24 -0.01 -22.22 -0.25
C ALA A 24 -0.47 -21.30 -1.40
N THR A 25 -1.77 -21.18 -1.62
CA THR A 25 -2.37 -20.27 -2.60
C THR A 25 -2.06 -18.80 -2.28
N ALA A 26 -2.23 -18.40 -1.02
CA ALA A 26 -1.94 -17.02 -0.61
C ALA A 26 -0.45 -16.69 -0.79
N ARG A 27 0.44 -17.61 -0.42
CA ARG A 27 1.90 -17.43 -0.61
C ARG A 27 2.30 -17.30 -2.08
N GLY A 28 1.60 -17.97 -2.98
CA GLY A 28 1.93 -17.96 -4.41
C GLY A 28 1.29 -16.82 -5.22
N LEU A 29 0.15 -16.26 -4.75
CA LEU A 29 -0.66 -15.35 -5.56
C LEU A 29 -0.96 -14.02 -4.91
N PHE A 30 -1.00 -13.94 -3.57
CA PHE A 30 -1.54 -12.80 -2.85
C PHE A 30 -0.46 -12.04 -2.07
N PHE A 31 -0.80 -10.82 -1.65
CA PHE A 31 -0.21 -10.31 -0.42
C PHE A 31 -0.83 -11.07 0.74
N TYR A 32 -0.03 -11.49 1.67
CA TYR A 32 -0.50 -12.22 2.83
C TYR A 32 0.08 -11.67 4.12
N VAL A 33 -0.70 -11.80 5.18
CA VAL A 33 -0.33 -11.39 6.53
C VAL A 33 0.23 -12.60 7.27
N THR A 34 1.29 -12.41 8.04
CA THR A 34 1.82 -13.43 8.95
C THR A 34 1.46 -13.12 10.40
N ARG A 35 1.43 -11.84 10.76
CA ARG A 35 1.06 -11.36 12.09
C ARG A 35 0.68 -9.90 12.04
N VAL A 36 -0.17 -9.50 12.97
CA VAL A 36 -0.61 -8.12 13.16
C VAL A 36 -0.73 -7.82 14.64
N GLY A 37 -0.70 -6.56 14.99
CA GLY A 37 -0.93 -6.14 16.36
C GLY A 37 -1.34 -4.70 16.51
N HIS A 38 -1.87 -4.43 17.69
CA HIS A 38 -2.09 -3.10 18.19
C HIS A 38 -1.37 -3.00 19.53
N TYR A 39 -0.26 -2.29 19.54
CA TYR A 39 0.67 -2.24 20.68
C TYR A 39 0.69 -0.87 21.32
N TYR A 40 0.81 -0.94 22.63
CA TYR A 40 1.11 0.19 23.52
C TYR A 40 2.48 -0.07 24.13
N TYR A 41 3.43 0.80 23.86
CA TYR A 41 4.81 0.67 24.24
C TYR A 41 5.13 1.50 25.47
N ASP A 42 5.91 0.91 26.38
CA ASP A 42 6.58 1.62 27.48
C ASP A 42 7.76 2.44 26.93
N GLU A 43 8.11 3.52 27.59
CA GLU A 43 9.19 4.46 27.21
C GLU A 43 10.56 3.82 26.96
N ARG A 44 10.77 2.58 27.38
CA ARG A 44 12.02 1.82 27.23
C ARG A 44 11.89 0.65 26.28
N TYR A 45 10.86 0.61 25.46
CA TYR A 45 10.72 -0.43 24.45
C TYR A 45 11.91 -0.41 23.50
N ASN A 46 12.50 -1.58 23.29
CA ASN A 46 13.66 -1.74 22.43
C ASN A 46 13.69 -3.18 21.90
N PHE A 47 13.41 -3.34 20.64
CA PHE A 47 13.43 -4.61 19.92
C PHE A 47 14.54 -4.60 18.89
N LEU A 48 15.44 -5.59 18.94
CA LEU A 48 16.52 -5.78 17.99
C LEU A 48 16.39 -7.15 17.35
N ASP A 49 16.37 -7.19 16.03
CA ASP A 49 16.50 -8.41 15.25
C ASP A 49 17.80 -8.34 14.42
N SER A 50 18.77 -9.18 14.76
CA SER A 50 20.05 -9.28 14.05
C SER A 50 19.96 -10.11 12.76
N CYS A 51 18.80 -10.65 12.43
CA CYS A 51 18.58 -11.60 11.34
C CYS A 51 19.47 -12.84 11.43
N ASP A 52 19.80 -13.28 12.65
CA ASP A 52 20.60 -14.48 12.88
C ASP A 52 19.96 -15.73 12.29
N ILE A 53 20.80 -16.52 11.62
CA ILE A 53 20.41 -17.72 10.84
C ILE A 53 19.61 -18.74 11.68
N ALA A 54 19.80 -18.78 13.00
CA ALA A 54 19.14 -19.72 13.90
C ALA A 54 17.67 -19.38 14.24
N ARG A 55 17.17 -18.16 13.91
CA ARG A 55 15.77 -17.73 14.10
C ARG A 55 15.01 -17.57 12.76
N GLN A 56 15.37 -18.31 11.79
CA GLN A 56 15.37 -18.06 10.36
C GLN A 56 14.07 -17.85 9.61
N GLU A 57 12.88 -18.15 10.09
CA GLU A 57 11.72 -18.15 9.17
C GLU A 57 10.58 -17.20 9.53
N SER A 58 10.49 -16.74 10.75
CA SER A 58 9.31 -15.98 11.18
C SER A 58 9.37 -14.48 10.94
N HIS A 59 10.53 -13.91 10.59
CA HIS A 59 10.74 -12.46 10.51
C HIS A 59 11.10 -11.93 9.13
N LYS A 60 11.33 -12.78 8.14
CA LYS A 60 11.64 -12.37 6.76
C LYS A 60 10.36 -11.97 6.03
N ASN A 61 10.00 -10.71 6.16
CA ASN A 61 8.82 -10.11 5.56
C ASN A 61 8.92 -8.59 5.62
N PHE A 62 7.89 -7.89 5.13
CA PHE A 62 7.78 -6.45 5.25
C PHE A 62 6.95 -6.07 6.47
N PHE A 63 7.35 -4.99 7.12
CA PHE A 63 6.68 -4.45 8.29
C PHE A 63 6.08 -3.09 7.97
N LEU A 64 4.80 -2.94 8.25
CA LEU A 64 4.06 -1.69 8.15
C LEU A 64 3.59 -1.30 9.54
N SER A 65 3.87 -0.06 9.96
CA SER A 65 3.46 0.46 11.26
C SER A 65 2.80 1.82 11.10
N TYR A 66 1.60 2.00 11.65
CA TYR A 66 0.91 3.27 11.78
C TYR A 66 1.00 3.76 13.22
N ILE A 67 1.58 4.94 13.43
CA ILE A 67 1.81 5.50 14.76
C ILE A 67 0.58 6.29 15.20
N ARG A 68 -0.13 5.80 16.20
CA ARG A 68 -1.33 6.46 16.74
C ARG A 68 -1.01 7.52 17.79
N SER A 69 0.05 7.31 18.57
CA SER A 69 0.57 8.30 19.51
C SER A 69 2.04 8.08 19.80
N GLY A 70 2.73 9.14 20.21
CA GLY A 70 4.17 9.11 20.51
C GLY A 70 5.01 9.07 19.24
N THR A 71 6.25 8.58 19.41
CA THR A 71 7.27 8.50 18.36
C THR A 71 7.94 7.14 18.40
N MET A 72 8.11 6.52 17.24
CA MET A 72 8.88 5.28 17.10
C MET A 72 10.13 5.55 16.27
N HIS A 73 11.23 4.98 16.71
CA HIS A 73 12.52 4.99 16.05
C HIS A 73 12.75 3.67 15.34
N PHE A 74 13.28 3.73 14.15
CA PHE A 74 13.58 2.60 13.28
C PHE A 74 15.05 2.69 12.85
N GLU A 75 15.83 1.67 13.17
CA GLU A 75 17.19 1.49 12.66
C GLU A 75 17.20 0.31 11.70
N THR A 76 17.60 0.58 10.48
CA THR A 76 17.80 -0.38 9.38
C THR A 76 19.19 -0.11 8.81
N SER A 77 19.38 -0.07 7.48
CA SER A 77 20.56 0.55 6.85
C SER A 77 20.64 2.06 7.13
N GLN A 78 19.52 2.66 7.52
CA GLN A 78 19.39 4.07 7.89
C GLN A 78 18.57 4.17 9.18
N HIS A 79 18.80 5.25 9.95
CA HIS A 79 17.94 5.62 11.08
C HIS A 79 16.85 6.59 10.58
N PHE A 80 15.63 6.33 10.96
CA PHE A 80 14.51 7.24 10.71
C PHE A 80 13.51 7.16 11.86
N ILE A 81 12.61 8.12 11.92
CA ILE A 81 11.54 8.17 12.92
C ILE A 81 10.19 8.21 12.22
N ALA A 82 9.16 7.72 12.91
CA ALA A 82 7.77 7.94 12.56
C ALA A 82 7.04 8.48 13.79
N GLU A 83 6.31 9.56 13.60
CA GLU A 83 5.57 10.27 14.62
C GLU A 83 4.07 9.99 14.51
N ARG A 84 3.30 10.50 15.47
CA ARG A 84 1.83 10.38 15.45
C ARG A 84 1.25 10.73 14.08
N GLY A 85 0.42 9.86 13.55
CA GLY A 85 -0.24 9.99 12.25
C GLY A 85 0.59 9.49 11.07
N GLN A 86 1.86 9.15 11.27
CA GLN A 86 2.75 8.67 10.21
C GLN A 86 2.77 7.15 10.10
N VAL A 87 3.18 6.69 8.93
CA VAL A 87 3.37 5.28 8.59
C VAL A 87 4.85 5.01 8.37
N ALA A 88 5.36 3.93 8.97
CA ALA A 88 6.68 3.38 8.67
C ALA A 88 6.55 2.10 7.83
N LEU A 89 7.40 1.95 6.81
CA LEU A 89 7.51 0.74 6.00
C LEU A 89 8.95 0.23 6.03
N VAL A 90 9.15 -0.99 6.52
CA VAL A 90 10.47 -1.58 6.78
C VAL A 90 10.61 -2.92 6.08
N ASP A 91 11.78 -3.16 5.50
CA ASP A 91 12.22 -4.46 5.00
C ASP A 91 12.88 -5.25 6.13
N CYS A 92 12.13 -6.17 6.74
CA CYS A 92 12.61 -7.02 7.83
C CYS A 92 13.42 -8.25 7.35
N HIS A 93 13.74 -8.38 6.05
CA HIS A 93 14.72 -9.34 5.57
C HIS A 93 16.16 -8.95 5.96
N LYS A 94 16.34 -7.71 6.41
CA LYS A 94 17.61 -7.13 6.84
C LYS A 94 17.60 -6.87 8.34
N PRO A 95 18.78 -6.78 9.00
CA PRO A 95 18.87 -6.40 10.40
C PRO A 95 18.13 -5.10 10.68
N HIS A 96 17.35 -5.10 11.75
CA HIS A 96 16.54 -3.94 12.11
C HIS A 96 16.34 -3.84 13.62
N ARG A 97 16.10 -2.61 14.06
CA ARG A 97 15.79 -2.30 15.46
C ARG A 97 14.65 -1.30 15.54
N PHE A 98 13.71 -1.56 16.43
CA PHE A 98 12.58 -0.68 16.71
C PHE A 98 12.60 -0.29 18.18
N TYR A 99 12.54 0.99 18.48
CA TYR A 99 12.53 1.46 19.85
C TYR A 99 11.76 2.78 20.00
N THR A 100 11.46 3.14 21.25
CA THR A 100 10.91 4.45 21.59
C THR A 100 11.59 5.00 22.83
N ASN A 101 11.66 6.32 22.93
CA ASN A 101 12.19 7.05 24.09
C ASN A 101 11.05 7.66 24.94
N GLY A 102 9.81 7.30 24.66
CA GLY A 102 8.61 7.73 25.36
C GLY A 102 7.50 6.72 25.17
N ASN A 103 6.36 6.92 25.80
CA ASN A 103 5.21 6.06 25.54
C ASN A 103 4.74 6.24 24.09
N ALA A 104 4.45 5.13 23.43
CA ALA A 104 3.96 5.12 22.06
C ALA A 104 2.79 4.13 21.87
N GLU A 105 1.99 4.37 20.87
CA GLU A 105 0.91 3.48 20.42
C GLU A 105 1.00 3.31 18.92
N ALA A 106 0.99 2.05 18.46
CA ALA A 106 1.00 1.77 17.03
C ALA A 106 0.17 0.53 16.67
N MET A 107 -0.46 0.60 15.52
CA MET A 107 -0.93 -0.57 14.79
C MET A 107 0.16 -1.04 13.84
N TRP A 108 0.34 -2.34 13.70
CA TRP A 108 1.37 -2.88 12.83
C TRP A 108 0.93 -4.18 12.15
N ILE A 109 1.51 -4.42 10.98
CA ILE A 109 1.25 -5.58 10.13
C ILE A 109 2.60 -6.09 9.60
N HIS A 110 2.85 -7.39 9.76
CA HIS A 110 3.87 -8.10 9.01
C HIS A 110 3.20 -8.80 7.83
N PHE A 111 3.65 -8.49 6.64
CA PHE A 111 3.10 -9.00 5.39
C PHE A 111 4.21 -9.37 4.42
N ASP A 112 3.86 -10.20 3.45
CA ASP A 112 4.71 -10.52 2.32
C ASP A 112 3.83 -10.84 1.10
N GLY A 113 4.45 -11.19 -0.03
CA GLY A 113 3.79 -11.56 -1.27
C GLY A 113 4.72 -11.48 -2.45
N THR A 114 4.35 -12.10 -3.55
CA THR A 114 5.20 -12.20 -4.75
C THR A 114 5.74 -10.84 -5.24
N ASN A 115 4.95 -9.78 -5.09
CA ASN A 115 5.32 -8.43 -5.53
C ASN A 115 5.66 -7.48 -4.36
N ALA A 116 5.74 -7.96 -3.12
CA ALA A 116 5.93 -7.10 -1.96
C ALA A 116 7.27 -6.34 -2.02
N GLY A 117 8.34 -7.02 -2.43
CA GLY A 117 9.65 -6.40 -2.63
C GLY A 117 9.64 -5.31 -3.69
N ALA A 118 9.00 -5.56 -4.83
CA ALA A 118 8.89 -4.57 -5.90
C ALA A 118 8.11 -3.32 -5.45
N PHE A 119 7.01 -3.50 -4.70
CA PHE A 119 6.28 -2.38 -4.10
C PHE A 119 7.15 -1.59 -3.11
N PHE A 120 7.85 -2.29 -2.22
CA PHE A 120 8.76 -1.65 -1.27
C PHE A 120 9.78 -0.78 -1.99
N GLU A 121 10.50 -1.34 -2.95
CA GLU A 121 11.54 -0.63 -3.73
C GLU A 121 10.96 0.60 -4.46
N GLN A 122 9.82 0.45 -5.12
CA GLN A 122 9.18 1.56 -5.84
C GLN A 122 8.69 2.66 -4.89
N ILE A 123 8.10 2.31 -3.74
CA ILE A 123 7.67 3.29 -2.74
C ILE A 123 8.89 4.07 -2.21
N ILE A 124 9.98 3.37 -1.85
CA ILE A 124 11.19 4.02 -1.36
C ILE A 124 11.85 4.89 -2.44
N ALA A 125 11.95 4.40 -3.67
CA ALA A 125 12.51 5.17 -4.79
C ALA A 125 11.70 6.44 -5.08
N PHE A 126 10.38 6.35 -5.06
CA PHE A 126 9.49 7.48 -5.34
C PHE A 126 9.41 8.48 -4.19
N ARG A 127 9.38 8.00 -2.93
CA ARG A 127 9.19 8.82 -1.74
C ARG A 127 10.50 9.28 -1.09
N GLY A 128 11.63 8.64 -1.40
CA GLY A 128 12.96 8.95 -0.87
C GLY A 128 13.14 8.68 0.63
N ARG A 129 12.16 8.04 1.29
CA ARG A 129 12.16 7.81 2.75
C ARG A 129 11.31 6.60 3.12
N GLN A 130 11.43 6.12 4.37
CA GLN A 130 10.70 4.97 4.91
C GLN A 130 9.61 5.36 5.92
N SER A 131 9.47 6.65 6.28
CA SER A 131 8.33 7.17 7.05
C SER A 131 7.53 8.14 6.20
N PHE A 132 6.20 8.04 6.26
CA PHE A 132 5.31 8.72 5.34
C PHE A 132 4.16 9.40 6.07
N ASP A 133 3.80 10.59 5.61
CA ASP A 133 2.51 11.18 5.92
C ASP A 133 1.47 10.48 5.01
N PRO A 134 0.50 9.77 5.58
CA PRO A 134 -0.53 9.10 4.81
C PRO A 134 -1.51 10.10 4.20
N PRO A 135 -2.34 9.69 3.22
CA PRO A 135 -3.45 10.51 2.77
C PRO A 135 -4.36 10.94 3.94
N ALA A 136 -4.80 12.20 3.91
CA ALA A 136 -5.56 12.83 5.01
C ALA A 136 -6.96 12.21 5.26
N ASP A 137 -7.44 11.35 4.35
CA ASP A 137 -8.74 10.68 4.46
C ASP A 137 -8.77 9.49 5.45
N GLY A 138 -7.64 9.20 6.09
CA GLY A 138 -7.54 8.14 7.11
C GLY A 138 -7.61 6.71 6.55
N ARG A 139 -7.59 6.53 5.21
CA ARG A 139 -7.78 5.22 4.57
C ARG A 139 -6.77 4.17 5.05
N ILE A 140 -5.51 4.53 5.26
CA ILE A 140 -4.47 3.57 5.69
C ILE A 140 -4.77 3.07 7.10
N GLU A 141 -5.09 3.96 8.04
CA GLU A 141 -5.49 3.58 9.39
C GLU A 141 -6.71 2.65 9.39
N GLN A 142 -7.72 2.98 8.57
CA GLN A 142 -8.94 2.18 8.44
C GLN A 142 -8.64 0.77 7.88
N GLU A 143 -7.86 0.64 6.81
CA GLU A 143 -7.52 -0.66 6.22
C GLU A 143 -6.71 -1.52 7.22
N MET A 144 -5.76 -0.93 7.95
CA MET A 144 -5.02 -1.64 9.00
C MET A 144 -5.93 -2.09 10.14
N ALA A 145 -6.83 -1.22 10.62
CA ALA A 145 -7.79 -1.55 11.66
C ALA A 145 -8.74 -2.69 11.24
N GLN A 146 -9.17 -2.72 9.99
CA GLN A 146 -10.01 -3.79 9.44
C GLN A 146 -9.28 -5.15 9.38
N ILE A 147 -8.00 -5.16 8.99
CA ILE A 147 -7.19 -6.39 9.01
C ILE A 147 -7.06 -6.90 10.45
N ILE A 148 -6.70 -6.03 11.40
CA ILE A 148 -6.54 -6.41 12.81
C ILE A 148 -7.86 -6.93 13.40
N SER A 149 -8.95 -6.21 13.18
CA SER A 149 -10.28 -6.59 13.66
C SER A 149 -10.76 -7.89 13.04
N GLY A 150 -10.55 -8.08 11.73
CA GLY A 150 -10.93 -9.31 11.04
C GLY A 150 -10.15 -10.54 11.50
N LEU A 151 -8.86 -10.40 11.80
CA LEU A 151 -8.06 -11.48 12.39
C LEU A 151 -8.45 -11.74 13.85
N ARG A 152 -8.80 -10.69 14.62
CA ARG A 152 -9.31 -10.83 15.98
C ARG A 152 -10.58 -11.68 16.02
N SER A 153 -11.52 -11.43 15.11
CA SER A 153 -12.82 -12.12 15.04
C SER A 153 -12.81 -13.38 14.17
N ALA A 154 -11.65 -13.71 13.54
CA ALA A 154 -11.52 -14.78 12.56
C ALA A 154 -12.55 -14.68 11.40
N SER A 155 -12.89 -13.46 10.99
CA SER A 155 -13.91 -13.15 9.98
C SER A 155 -13.36 -12.60 8.66
N ILE A 156 -12.04 -12.42 8.54
CA ILE A 156 -11.39 -11.91 7.33
C ILE A 156 -10.77 -13.04 6.51
N SER A 157 -10.98 -13.02 5.21
CA SER A 157 -10.35 -13.97 4.28
C SER A 157 -8.94 -13.53 3.86
N GLU A 158 -8.15 -14.46 3.32
CA GLU A 158 -6.84 -14.14 2.74
C GLU A 158 -6.96 -13.18 1.55
N VAL A 159 -8.04 -13.29 0.77
CA VAL A 159 -8.34 -12.39 -0.35
C VAL A 159 -8.60 -10.96 0.16
N ASP A 160 -9.42 -10.81 1.20
CA ASP A 160 -9.70 -9.50 1.79
C ASP A 160 -8.43 -8.87 2.39
N CYS A 161 -7.59 -9.66 3.08
CA CYS A 161 -6.30 -9.20 3.57
C CYS A 161 -5.42 -8.68 2.42
N SER A 162 -5.33 -9.43 1.33
CA SER A 162 -4.54 -9.08 0.16
C SER A 162 -5.02 -7.78 -0.48
N GLN A 163 -6.33 -7.62 -0.68
CA GLN A 163 -6.91 -6.41 -1.24
C GLN A 163 -6.62 -5.18 -0.37
N ARG A 164 -6.70 -5.31 0.95
CA ARG A 164 -6.43 -4.23 1.90
C ARG A 164 -4.95 -3.85 1.89
N ILE A 165 -4.03 -4.82 1.91
CA ILE A 165 -2.59 -4.57 1.80
C ILE A 165 -2.30 -3.84 0.48
N TYR A 166 -2.86 -4.31 -0.64
CA TYR A 166 -2.69 -3.67 -1.95
C TYR A 166 -3.14 -2.20 -1.94
N ARG A 167 -4.32 -1.92 -1.35
CA ARG A 167 -4.81 -0.53 -1.21
C ARG A 167 -3.87 0.34 -0.38
N ILE A 168 -3.33 -0.19 0.73
CA ILE A 168 -2.36 0.53 1.56
C ILE A 168 -1.09 0.84 0.74
N LEU A 169 -0.52 -0.15 0.05
CA LEU A 169 0.70 0.03 -0.75
C LEU A 169 0.49 1.04 -1.89
N CYS A 170 -0.66 0.98 -2.58
CA CYS A 170 -1.03 1.97 -3.59
C CYS A 170 -1.18 3.38 -2.98
N ALA A 171 -1.77 3.51 -1.80
CA ALA A 171 -1.91 4.79 -1.12
C ALA A 171 -0.56 5.37 -0.66
N LEU A 172 0.40 4.53 -0.31
CA LEU A 172 1.77 4.95 0.00
C LEU A 172 2.55 5.36 -1.26
N LEU A 173 2.36 4.64 -2.36
CA LEU A 173 3.00 4.95 -3.63
C LEU A 173 2.40 6.23 -4.25
N PHE A 174 1.07 6.38 -4.22
CA PHE A 174 0.33 7.51 -4.77
C PHE A 174 -0.49 8.21 -3.68
N PRO A 175 0.13 9.07 -2.85
CA PRO A 175 -0.51 9.68 -1.67
C PRO A 175 -1.64 10.67 -2.01
N GLN A 176 -1.63 11.24 -3.20
CA GLN A 176 -2.73 12.03 -3.69
C GLN A 176 -3.81 11.07 -4.23
N PRO A 177 -5.11 11.29 -3.94
CA PRO A 177 -6.12 10.63 -4.74
C PRO A 177 -5.81 10.97 -6.19
N GLN A 178 -5.77 9.97 -7.05
CA GLN A 178 -5.69 10.17 -8.50
C GLN A 178 -7.05 10.72 -9.00
N THR A 179 -7.57 11.73 -8.31
CA THR A 179 -8.74 12.52 -8.69
C THR A 179 -8.36 13.65 -9.65
N GLY A 180 -7.09 13.76 -10.00
CA GLY A 180 -6.68 14.47 -11.19
C GLY A 180 -6.77 13.50 -12.35
N CYS A 181 -7.93 13.35 -12.95
CA CYS A 181 -7.96 13.03 -14.35
C CYS A 181 -7.02 14.04 -15.01
N HIS A 182 -5.82 13.62 -15.42
CA HIS A 182 -4.94 14.47 -16.22
C HIS A 182 -5.85 15.03 -17.33
N PRO A 183 -5.89 16.32 -17.61
CA PRO A 183 -6.81 16.88 -18.63
C PRO A 183 -6.83 16.04 -19.91
N ASP A 184 -5.69 15.48 -20.27
CA ASP A 184 -5.54 14.55 -21.38
C ASP A 184 -6.36 13.25 -21.23
N ASN A 185 -6.48 12.70 -20.01
CA ASN A 185 -7.27 11.48 -19.79
C ASN A 185 -8.77 11.74 -19.89
N GLU A 186 -9.20 12.92 -19.47
CA GLU A 186 -10.58 13.37 -19.59
C GLU A 186 -10.96 13.58 -21.07
N ILE A 187 -10.04 14.18 -21.84
CA ILE A 187 -10.15 14.33 -23.27
C ILE A 187 -10.28 12.97 -23.96
N ILE A 188 -9.43 12.01 -23.60
CA ILE A 188 -9.47 10.66 -24.19
C ILE A 188 -10.74 9.91 -23.77
N ALA A 189 -11.16 10.00 -22.50
CA ALA A 189 -12.40 9.39 -22.03
C ALA A 189 -13.62 9.94 -22.82
N THR A 190 -13.68 11.26 -23.00
CA THR A 190 -14.72 11.93 -23.81
C THR A 190 -14.68 11.46 -25.27
N ALA A 191 -13.48 11.34 -25.86
CA ALA A 191 -13.32 10.86 -27.23
C ALA A 191 -13.80 9.41 -27.39
N VAL A 192 -13.45 8.52 -26.46
CA VAL A 192 -13.88 7.12 -26.46
C VAL A 192 -15.40 7.02 -26.29
N GLN A 193 -15.97 7.81 -25.39
CA GLN A 193 -17.42 7.88 -25.21
C GLN A 193 -18.13 8.37 -26.48
N TYR A 194 -17.57 9.39 -27.13
CA TYR A 194 -18.10 9.91 -28.39
C TYR A 194 -18.06 8.85 -29.50
N ILE A 195 -16.95 8.13 -29.66
CA ILE A 195 -16.82 7.01 -30.59
C ILE A 195 -17.88 5.95 -30.29
N GLY A 196 -18.04 5.54 -29.06
CA GLY A 196 -19.02 4.54 -28.63
C GLY A 196 -20.46 4.95 -28.91
N ALA A 197 -20.80 6.23 -28.78
CA ALA A 197 -22.15 6.74 -29.10
C ALA A 197 -22.47 6.80 -30.58
N HIS A 198 -21.47 6.83 -31.47
CA HIS A 198 -21.61 7.01 -32.91
C HIS A 198 -21.05 5.83 -33.72
N LEU A 199 -20.96 4.63 -33.13
CA LEU A 199 -20.41 3.42 -33.75
C LEU A 199 -21.14 3.01 -35.07
N PHE A 200 -22.39 3.37 -35.22
CA PHE A 200 -23.20 3.01 -36.40
C PHE A 200 -23.30 4.13 -37.42
N GLU A 201 -22.55 5.21 -37.24
CA GLU A 201 -22.54 6.37 -38.15
C GLU A 201 -21.19 6.45 -38.88
N PRO A 202 -21.13 7.13 -40.04
CA PRO A 202 -19.84 7.41 -40.69
C PRO A 202 -18.96 8.31 -39.81
N LEU A 203 -18.07 7.72 -39.01
CA LEU A 203 -17.25 8.44 -38.05
C LEU A 203 -15.86 8.67 -38.62
N SER A 204 -15.43 9.92 -38.67
CA SER A 204 -14.07 10.30 -39.04
C SER A 204 -13.25 10.75 -37.84
N VAL A 205 -11.91 10.58 -37.91
CA VAL A 205 -10.97 11.10 -36.87
C VAL A 205 -11.18 12.59 -36.65
N ARG A 206 -11.54 13.35 -37.69
CA ARG A 206 -11.83 14.79 -37.60
C ARG A 206 -13.06 15.08 -36.74
N CYS A 207 -14.11 14.29 -36.86
CA CYS A 207 -15.31 14.46 -36.03
C CYS A 207 -14.99 14.25 -34.57
N VAL A 208 -14.22 13.20 -34.22
CA VAL A 208 -13.83 12.91 -32.86
C VAL A 208 -12.88 14.01 -32.28
N ALA A 209 -11.91 14.45 -33.08
CA ALA A 209 -10.99 15.52 -32.67
C ALA A 209 -11.75 16.83 -32.37
N ASN A 210 -12.75 17.18 -33.23
CA ASN A 210 -13.59 18.35 -33.01
C ASN A 210 -14.45 18.22 -31.72
N ALA A 211 -15.01 17.03 -31.46
CA ALA A 211 -15.80 16.79 -30.26
C ALA A 211 -15.04 17.03 -28.96
N VAL A 212 -13.70 16.87 -28.99
CA VAL A 212 -12.80 17.16 -27.86
C VAL A 212 -12.01 18.46 -28.01
N SER A 213 -12.39 19.31 -28.97
CA SER A 213 -11.79 20.63 -29.21
C SER A 213 -10.27 20.61 -29.50
N LEU A 214 -9.78 19.55 -30.16
CA LEU A 214 -8.38 19.42 -30.56
C LEU A 214 -8.21 19.40 -32.08
N SER A 215 -7.01 19.81 -32.55
CA SER A 215 -6.61 19.55 -33.93
C SER A 215 -6.41 18.05 -34.15
N VAL A 216 -6.67 17.56 -35.37
CA VAL A 216 -6.50 16.14 -35.73
C VAL A 216 -5.10 15.61 -35.38
N SER A 217 -4.06 16.40 -35.66
CA SER A 217 -2.67 16.01 -35.39
C SER A 217 -2.38 15.89 -33.87
N HIS A 218 -2.88 16.83 -33.07
CA HIS A 218 -2.72 16.78 -31.61
C HIS A 218 -3.52 15.63 -31.01
N PHE A 219 -4.78 15.51 -31.40
CA PHE A 219 -5.65 14.42 -30.98
C PHE A 219 -5.06 13.04 -31.31
N SER A 220 -4.59 12.81 -32.54
CA SER A 220 -4.04 11.52 -32.95
C SER A 220 -2.82 11.11 -32.15
N ARG A 221 -1.92 12.07 -31.89
CA ARG A 221 -0.73 11.85 -31.08
C ARG A 221 -1.08 11.55 -29.62
N LEU A 222 -1.97 12.36 -29.03
CA LEU A 222 -2.44 12.17 -27.66
C LEU A 222 -3.18 10.84 -27.50
N PHE A 223 -4.10 10.54 -28.40
CA PHE A 223 -4.91 9.32 -28.37
C PHE A 223 -4.03 8.06 -28.44
N ARG A 224 -3.06 8.04 -29.36
CA ARG A 224 -2.12 6.91 -29.48
C ARG A 224 -1.23 6.76 -28.27
N SER A 225 -0.76 7.85 -27.66
CA SER A 225 0.07 7.81 -26.47
C SER A 225 -0.65 7.25 -25.24
N ARG A 226 -1.99 7.39 -25.19
CA ARG A 226 -2.83 6.98 -24.05
C ARG A 226 -3.53 5.64 -24.24
N THR A 227 -3.89 5.29 -25.49
CA THR A 227 -4.63 4.05 -25.79
C THR A 227 -3.76 2.97 -26.43
N GLY A 228 -2.60 3.31 -26.95
CA GLY A 228 -1.75 2.42 -27.74
C GLY A 228 -2.18 2.30 -29.22
N PHE A 229 -3.37 2.76 -29.59
CA PHE A 229 -3.93 2.69 -30.94
C PHE A 229 -4.02 4.08 -31.58
N SER A 230 -3.90 4.16 -32.89
CA SER A 230 -4.31 5.37 -33.58
C SER A 230 -5.84 5.53 -33.52
N PRO A 231 -6.39 6.78 -33.57
CA PRO A 231 -7.85 6.96 -33.57
C PRO A 231 -8.56 6.23 -34.71
N HIS A 232 -7.94 6.13 -35.89
CA HIS A 232 -8.50 5.41 -37.02
C HIS A 232 -8.55 3.90 -36.72
N GLU A 233 -7.48 3.29 -36.23
CA GLU A 233 -7.47 1.87 -35.84
C GLU A 233 -8.54 1.60 -34.77
N TYR A 234 -8.71 2.49 -33.81
CA TYR A 234 -9.67 2.35 -32.71
C TYR A 234 -11.13 2.44 -33.18
N ILE A 235 -11.43 3.30 -34.15
CA ILE A 235 -12.77 3.42 -34.74
C ILE A 235 -13.13 2.17 -35.58
N MET A 236 -12.14 1.46 -36.11
CA MET A 236 -12.34 0.27 -36.95
C MET A 236 -12.37 -1.05 -36.17
N LEU A 237 -12.13 -1.02 -34.83
CA LEU A 237 -12.29 -2.18 -33.95
C LEU A 237 -13.75 -2.47 -33.66
#